data_414fa8a1f7798d871eb92a873ff7956d
#
_entry.id   414fa8a1f7798d871eb92a873ff7956d
#
_cell.length_a   1.000
_cell.length_b   1.000
_cell.length_c   1.000
_cell.angle_alpha   90.00
_cell.angle_beta   90.00
_cell.angle_gamma   90.00
#
_symmetry.space_group_name_H-M   'P 1'
#
loop_
_entity.id
_entity.type
_entity.pdbx_description
1 polymer ?
#
loop_
_entity_poly.entity_id
_entity_poly.type
_entity_poly.pdbx_seq_one_letter_code
_entity_poly.pdbx_strand_id
1 'polypeptide(L)'
;MKKLLYLSMFLWLVLTGCTQEKKEFTVLQWNIWQEGTMVPGGYEAIVDEIIRLRPDFVTLSEVRNYNNTNFTARLTRSLKEKGETYYSFYTYDTGLLSRYPITDSLTVFPENGDHGSIYRLTTDMNGKKMAVYTSHLDYLDDAYYNVRGYDGSTWEEIPIPTTVEEVLERNVASQRDDAIKMFIEQANKDREA
;
A
#
# COMPACT_ATOMS: atom_id res chain seq x y z
N MET A 1 32.11 -19.76 50.75
CA MET A 1 32.42 -19.50 49.35
C MET A 1 31.46 -20.19 48.36
N LYS A 2 31.08 -21.47 48.53
CA LYS A 2 30.14 -22.18 47.60
C LYS A 2 28.74 -21.55 47.50
N LYS A 3 28.18 -21.02 48.59
CA LYS A 3 26.84 -20.35 48.59
C LYS A 3 26.82 -19.00 47.84
N LEU A 4 27.93 -18.29 47.78
CA LEU A 4 28.05 -17.02 47.05
C LEU A 4 28.11 -17.27 45.53
N LEU A 5 28.70 -18.42 45.12
CA LEU A 5 28.80 -18.80 43.70
C LEU A 5 27.44 -19.16 43.12
N TYR A 6 26.56 -19.81 43.87
CA TYR A 6 25.20 -20.13 43.41
C TYR A 6 24.32 -18.90 43.33
N LEU A 7 24.50 -17.90 44.18
CA LEU A 7 23.74 -16.65 44.12
C LEU A 7 24.10 -15.81 42.88
N SER A 8 25.39 -15.75 42.53
CA SER A 8 25.84 -15.05 41.30
C SER A 8 25.40 -15.74 40.03
N MET A 9 25.35 -17.08 40.02
CA MET A 9 24.90 -17.85 38.85
C MET A 9 23.37 -17.72 38.63
N PHE A 10 22.58 -17.61 39.72
CA PHE A 10 21.14 -17.37 39.66
C PHE A 10 20.82 -15.93 39.23
N LEU A 11 21.64 -14.94 39.64
CA LEU A 11 21.47 -13.54 39.21
C LEU A 11 21.78 -13.35 37.72
N TRP A 12 22.68 -14.14 37.14
CA TRP A 12 23.00 -14.12 35.72
C TRP A 12 21.86 -14.71 34.85
N LEU A 13 21.14 -15.70 35.36
CA LEU A 13 19.98 -16.31 34.65
C LEU A 13 18.75 -15.40 34.61
N VAL A 14 18.62 -14.45 35.56
CA VAL A 14 17.48 -13.53 35.62
C VAL A 14 17.68 -12.31 34.69
N LEU A 15 18.93 -12.03 34.27
CA LEU A 15 19.25 -10.88 33.41
C LEU A 15 19.14 -11.18 31.89
N THR A 16 18.83 -12.43 31.50
CA THR A 16 18.37 -12.71 30.16
C THR A 16 16.90 -12.32 30.04
N GLY A 17 16.60 -11.07 30.37
CA GLY A 17 15.33 -10.46 30.06
C GLY A 17 15.09 -10.60 28.53
N CYS A 18 13.99 -11.18 28.14
CA CYS A 18 13.51 -11.16 26.77
C CYS A 18 13.57 -9.73 26.26
N THR A 19 14.64 -9.36 25.62
CA THR A 19 14.60 -8.23 24.69
C THR A 19 13.65 -8.65 23.59
N GLN A 20 12.41 -8.22 23.68
CA GLN A 20 11.47 -8.39 22.57
C GLN A 20 12.09 -7.62 21.41
N GLU A 21 12.69 -8.35 20.48
CA GLU A 21 13.23 -7.76 19.25
C GLU A 21 12.11 -6.95 18.60
N LYS A 22 12.26 -5.64 18.59
CA LYS A 22 11.34 -4.75 17.90
C LYS A 22 11.50 -5.04 16.41
N LYS A 23 10.60 -5.82 15.85
CA LYS A 23 10.61 -6.11 14.42
C LYS A 23 10.23 -4.84 13.70
N GLU A 24 11.19 -4.27 13.02
CA GLU A 24 10.98 -3.18 12.09
C GLU A 24 10.74 -3.79 10.70
N PHE A 25 9.83 -3.21 9.96
CA PHE A 25 9.61 -3.52 8.55
C PHE A 25 9.56 -2.21 7.76
N THR A 26 9.89 -2.31 6.49
CA THR A 26 9.96 -1.18 5.57
C THR A 26 8.88 -1.27 4.52
N VAL A 27 8.24 -0.15 4.23
CA VAL A 27 7.21 -0.03 3.19
C VAL A 27 7.65 1.05 2.21
N LEU A 28 7.67 0.71 0.93
CA LEU A 28 7.77 1.66 -0.16
C LEU A 28 6.37 1.94 -0.69
N GLN A 29 5.89 3.18 -0.52
CA GLN A 29 4.67 3.64 -1.16
C GLN A 29 5.05 4.59 -2.31
N TRP A 30 4.53 4.32 -3.53
CA TRP A 30 4.94 5.07 -4.72
C TRP A 30 3.83 5.13 -5.77
N ASN A 31 3.50 6.34 -6.24
CA ASN A 31 2.78 6.51 -7.48
C ASN A 31 3.78 6.40 -8.64
N ILE A 32 3.63 5.38 -9.47
CA ILE A 32 4.59 5.02 -10.54
C ILE A 32 4.24 5.64 -11.90
N TRP A 33 3.35 6.61 -11.90
CA TRP A 33 2.94 7.38 -13.07
C TRP A 33 2.72 6.49 -14.31
N GLN A 34 1.58 5.78 -14.28
CA GLN A 34 1.16 4.89 -15.36
C GLN A 34 2.22 3.81 -15.70
N GLU A 35 2.64 3.05 -14.70
CA GLU A 35 3.65 1.98 -14.83
C GLU A 35 5.02 2.48 -15.35
N GLY A 36 5.35 3.74 -15.11
CA GLY A 36 6.58 4.36 -15.59
C GLY A 36 6.59 4.68 -17.09
N THR A 37 5.46 4.50 -17.79
CA THR A 37 5.37 4.73 -19.26
C THR A 37 5.54 6.20 -19.64
N MET A 38 5.31 7.11 -18.71
CA MET A 38 5.41 8.55 -18.91
C MET A 38 6.86 9.06 -18.94
N VAL A 39 7.83 8.21 -18.62
CA VAL A 39 9.25 8.57 -18.58
C VAL A 39 10.08 7.53 -19.34
N PRO A 40 11.00 7.92 -20.24
CA PRO A 40 11.92 6.98 -20.87
C PRO A 40 12.70 6.15 -19.83
N GLY A 41 12.66 4.82 -19.93
CA GLY A 41 13.30 3.92 -18.97
C GLY A 41 12.60 3.84 -17.61
N GLY A 42 11.36 4.33 -17.48
CA GLY A 42 10.66 4.42 -16.21
C GLY A 42 10.39 3.06 -15.57
N TYR A 43 10.07 2.04 -16.36
CA TYR A 43 9.87 0.68 -15.83
C TYR A 43 11.16 0.12 -15.21
N GLU A 44 12.28 0.24 -15.90
CA GLU A 44 13.59 -0.20 -15.41
C GLU A 44 13.98 0.56 -14.14
N ALA A 45 13.70 1.85 -14.09
CA ALA A 45 13.94 2.67 -12.90
C ALA A 45 13.09 2.21 -11.70
N ILE A 46 11.84 1.80 -11.91
CA ILE A 46 10.99 1.22 -10.87
C ILE A 46 11.61 -0.08 -10.32
N VAL A 47 12.05 -0.97 -11.18
CA VAL A 47 12.71 -2.22 -10.79
C VAL A 47 13.98 -1.94 -9.99
N ASP A 48 14.85 -1.06 -10.50
CA ASP A 48 16.14 -0.75 -9.87
C ASP A 48 15.96 -0.07 -8.50
N GLU A 49 14.97 0.79 -8.35
CA GLU A 49 14.69 1.45 -7.09
C GLU A 49 14.17 0.49 -6.02
N ILE A 50 13.29 -0.44 -6.39
CA ILE A 50 12.84 -1.50 -5.48
C ILE A 50 14.03 -2.37 -5.02
N ILE A 51 14.94 -2.73 -5.94
CA ILE A 51 16.16 -3.47 -5.62
C ILE A 51 17.06 -2.67 -4.68
N ARG A 52 17.25 -1.39 -4.94
CA ARG A 52 18.10 -0.51 -4.12
C ARG A 52 17.59 -0.35 -2.70
N LEU A 53 16.27 -0.18 -2.54
CA LEU A 53 15.63 0.03 -1.25
C LEU A 53 15.35 -1.26 -0.48
N ARG A 54 15.12 -2.37 -1.19
CA ARG A 54 14.78 -3.69 -0.63
C ARG A 54 13.66 -3.65 0.40
N PRO A 55 12.53 -2.97 0.16
CA PRO A 55 11.46 -2.86 1.13
C PRO A 55 10.81 -4.22 1.41
N ASP A 56 10.25 -4.41 2.60
CA ASP A 56 9.48 -5.60 2.95
C ASP A 56 8.15 -5.65 2.17
N PHE A 57 7.54 -4.48 2.00
CA PHE A 57 6.30 -4.31 1.23
C PHE A 57 6.44 -3.16 0.25
N VAL A 58 5.80 -3.32 -0.92
CA VAL A 58 5.67 -2.27 -1.92
C VAL A 58 4.20 -2.03 -2.19
N THR A 59 3.76 -0.78 -2.07
CA THR A 59 2.42 -0.32 -2.43
C THR A 59 2.55 0.69 -3.57
N LEU A 60 1.84 0.41 -4.66
CA LEU A 60 1.95 1.19 -5.88
C LEU A 60 0.59 1.82 -6.23
N SER A 61 0.62 3.00 -6.82
CA SER A 61 -0.53 3.60 -7.51
C SER A 61 -0.24 3.74 -9.00
N GLU A 62 -1.30 3.75 -9.79
CA GLU A 62 -1.29 3.83 -11.26
C GLU A 62 -0.74 2.58 -11.96
N VAL A 63 -1.16 1.42 -11.45
CA VAL A 63 -1.01 0.12 -12.12
C VAL A 63 -2.15 -0.05 -13.12
N ARG A 64 -1.87 0.05 -14.41
CA ARG A 64 -2.89 0.08 -15.48
C ARG A 64 -3.03 -1.23 -16.25
N ASN A 65 -2.13 -2.17 -16.05
CA ASN A 65 -2.07 -3.44 -16.77
C ASN A 65 -2.11 -3.26 -18.30
N TYR A 66 -1.32 -2.31 -18.81
CA TYR A 66 -1.29 -1.98 -20.23
C TYR A 66 -1.04 -3.21 -21.11
N ASN A 67 -1.64 -3.22 -22.31
CA ASN A 67 -1.55 -4.31 -23.27
C ASN A 67 -2.05 -5.66 -22.74
N ASN A 68 -3.05 -5.66 -21.84
CA ASN A 68 -3.57 -6.85 -21.17
C ASN A 68 -2.50 -7.66 -20.42
N THR A 69 -1.48 -6.98 -19.89
CA THR A 69 -0.47 -7.61 -19.05
C THR A 69 -0.86 -7.55 -17.58
N ASN A 70 -0.33 -8.48 -16.78
CA ASN A 70 -0.37 -8.33 -15.33
C ASN A 70 0.93 -7.64 -14.89
N PHE A 71 0.85 -6.35 -14.58
CA PHE A 71 2.00 -5.53 -14.23
C PHE A 71 2.74 -6.06 -13.00
N THR A 72 2.03 -6.38 -11.92
CA THR A 72 2.67 -6.85 -10.68
C THR A 72 3.37 -8.20 -10.89
N ALA A 73 2.80 -9.10 -11.70
CA ALA A 73 3.47 -10.35 -12.08
C ALA A 73 4.71 -10.10 -12.97
N ARG A 74 4.65 -9.14 -13.89
CA ARG A 74 5.80 -8.73 -14.69
C ARG A 74 6.90 -8.15 -13.78
N LEU A 75 6.54 -7.28 -12.86
CA LEU A 75 7.45 -6.64 -11.94
C LEU A 75 8.15 -7.66 -11.02
N THR A 76 7.40 -8.59 -10.41
CA THR A 76 7.98 -9.64 -9.56
C THR A 76 8.90 -10.58 -10.33
N ARG A 77 8.63 -10.83 -11.62
CA ARG A 77 9.54 -11.59 -12.49
C ARG A 77 10.85 -10.84 -12.72
N SER A 78 10.79 -9.57 -13.10
CA SER A 78 12.00 -8.75 -13.31
C SER A 78 12.85 -8.62 -12.05
N LEU A 79 12.21 -8.47 -10.88
CA LEU A 79 12.90 -8.48 -9.59
C LEU A 79 13.58 -9.82 -9.32
N LYS A 80 12.91 -10.95 -9.62
CA LYS A 80 13.47 -12.30 -9.45
C LYS A 80 14.68 -12.54 -10.37
N GLU A 81 14.63 -12.07 -11.61
CA GLU A 81 15.77 -12.15 -12.55
C GLU A 81 17.00 -11.39 -12.04
N LYS A 82 16.79 -10.36 -11.23
CA LYS A 82 17.84 -9.59 -10.55
C LYS A 82 18.16 -10.07 -9.12
N GLY A 83 17.64 -11.23 -8.70
CA GLY A 83 17.97 -11.88 -7.44
C GLY A 83 17.08 -11.51 -6.25
N GLU A 84 16.03 -10.71 -6.44
CA GLU A 84 15.10 -10.34 -5.38
C GLU A 84 13.77 -11.06 -5.52
N THR A 85 13.30 -11.70 -4.44
CA THR A 85 12.03 -12.43 -4.45
C THR A 85 10.94 -11.61 -3.80
N TYR A 86 9.88 -11.37 -4.57
CA TYR A 86 8.63 -10.76 -4.11
C TYR A 86 7.45 -11.59 -4.59
N TYR A 87 6.38 -11.53 -3.82
CA TYR A 87 5.08 -12.13 -4.11
C TYR A 87 4.07 -11.02 -4.42
N SER A 88 3.17 -11.27 -5.33
CA SER A 88 2.08 -10.36 -5.70
C SER A 88 0.85 -11.14 -6.13
N PHE A 89 -0.25 -10.45 -6.30
CA PHE A 89 -1.46 -10.97 -6.94
C PHE A 89 -1.99 -9.93 -7.94
N TYR A 90 -3.00 -10.30 -8.72
CA TYR A 90 -3.58 -9.39 -9.68
C TYR A 90 -4.31 -8.24 -8.98
N THR A 91 -4.00 -7.03 -9.37
CA THR A 91 -4.65 -5.78 -8.94
C THR A 91 -4.80 -4.85 -10.14
N TYR A 92 -5.63 -3.84 -10.03
CA TYR A 92 -5.76 -2.77 -11.02
C TYR A 92 -5.75 -1.42 -10.31
N ASP A 93 -5.21 -0.40 -10.98
CA ASP A 93 -4.99 0.96 -10.49
C ASP A 93 -3.98 1.06 -9.32
N THR A 94 -3.96 0.09 -8.43
CA THR A 94 -2.93 -0.05 -7.39
C THR A 94 -2.16 -1.35 -7.51
N GLY A 95 -1.05 -1.50 -6.79
CA GLY A 95 -0.23 -2.70 -6.75
C GLY A 95 0.26 -3.00 -5.35
N LEU A 96 0.36 -4.30 -5.02
CA LEU A 96 0.90 -4.80 -3.76
C LEU A 96 1.94 -5.89 -4.01
N LEU A 97 3.15 -5.70 -3.44
CA LEU A 97 4.19 -6.71 -3.40
C LEU A 97 4.62 -6.95 -1.96
N SER A 98 5.00 -8.18 -1.66
CA SER A 98 5.52 -8.59 -0.36
C SER A 98 6.77 -9.46 -0.53
N ARG A 99 7.78 -9.29 0.33
CA ARG A 99 8.89 -10.24 0.45
C ARG A 99 8.47 -11.55 1.13
N TYR A 100 7.35 -11.55 1.82
CA TYR A 100 6.80 -12.71 2.50
C TYR A 100 5.72 -13.35 1.65
N PRO A 101 5.56 -14.69 1.68
CA PRO A 101 4.48 -15.37 0.97
C PRO A 101 3.11 -14.80 1.35
N ILE A 102 2.30 -14.52 0.35
CA ILE A 102 0.92 -14.04 0.56
C ILE A 102 0.05 -15.24 0.96
N THR A 103 -0.58 -15.16 2.12
CA THR A 103 -1.49 -16.19 2.64
C THR A 103 -2.94 -15.95 2.26
N ASP A 104 -3.31 -14.69 2.02
CA ASP A 104 -4.63 -14.29 1.57
C ASP A 104 -4.59 -12.94 0.87
N SER A 105 -5.53 -12.68 -0.03
CA SER A 105 -5.69 -11.40 -0.74
C SER A 105 -7.17 -11.04 -0.90
N LEU A 106 -7.47 -9.75 -0.89
CA LEU A 106 -8.82 -9.24 -0.97
C LEU A 106 -8.88 -7.94 -1.77
N THR A 107 -9.88 -7.83 -2.64
CA THR A 107 -10.32 -6.55 -3.18
C THR A 107 -11.27 -5.91 -2.17
N VAL A 108 -10.84 -4.84 -1.54
CA VAL A 108 -11.63 -4.12 -0.52
C VAL A 108 -12.57 -3.12 -1.20
N PHE A 109 -12.05 -2.36 -2.15
CA PHE A 109 -12.82 -1.47 -3.00
C PHE A 109 -12.36 -1.70 -4.45
N PRO A 110 -13.25 -2.19 -5.34
CA PRO A 110 -12.90 -2.49 -6.72
C PRO A 110 -12.72 -1.21 -7.52
N GLU A 111 -11.79 -1.23 -8.46
CA GLU A 111 -11.69 -0.19 -9.47
C GLU A 111 -13.00 -0.12 -10.27
N ASN A 112 -13.48 1.09 -10.51
CA ASN A 112 -14.72 1.36 -11.23
C ASN A 112 -14.59 2.70 -11.98
N GLY A 113 -14.27 2.65 -13.26
CA GLY A 113 -14.24 3.83 -14.11
C GLY A 113 -13.28 4.92 -13.66
N ASP A 114 -12.12 4.54 -13.15
CA ASP A 114 -11.04 5.42 -12.66
C ASP A 114 -11.32 6.09 -11.28
N HIS A 115 -12.32 5.59 -10.55
CA HIS A 115 -12.65 6.06 -9.19
C HIS A 115 -11.76 5.46 -8.09
N GLY A 116 -10.61 4.91 -8.48
CA GLY A 116 -9.63 4.35 -7.56
C GLY A 116 -9.90 2.91 -7.13
N SER A 117 -9.04 2.39 -6.29
CA SER A 117 -9.16 1.02 -5.78
C SER A 117 -8.48 0.85 -4.42
N ILE A 118 -8.92 -0.17 -3.67
CA ILE A 118 -8.27 -0.60 -2.42
C ILE A 118 -8.12 -2.12 -2.44
N TYR A 119 -6.90 -2.59 -2.24
CA TYR A 119 -6.59 -4.01 -2.08
C TYR A 119 -5.87 -4.27 -0.78
N ARG A 120 -6.00 -5.50 -0.30
CA ARG A 120 -5.32 -6.01 0.89
C ARG A 120 -4.58 -7.31 0.55
N LEU A 121 -3.37 -7.48 1.06
CA LEU A 121 -2.75 -8.78 1.22
C LEU A 121 -2.62 -9.13 2.71
N THR A 122 -2.59 -10.41 3.02
CA THR A 122 -2.22 -10.93 4.32
C THR A 122 -1.00 -11.83 4.16
N THR A 123 -0.09 -11.74 5.11
CA THR A 123 1.11 -12.59 5.18
C THR A 123 1.38 -13.02 6.61
N ASP A 124 2.15 -14.10 6.78
CA ASP A 124 2.67 -14.50 8.09
C ASP A 124 4.11 -14.01 8.25
N MET A 125 4.33 -13.22 9.27
CA MET A 125 5.66 -12.74 9.66
C MET A 125 6.10 -13.40 10.95
N ASN A 126 6.64 -14.63 10.86
CA ASN A 126 7.12 -15.42 12.01
C ASN A 126 6.01 -15.68 13.06
N GLY A 127 4.88 -16.18 12.60
CA GLY A 127 3.73 -16.50 13.45
C GLY A 127 2.86 -15.31 13.83
N LYS A 128 3.10 -14.14 13.23
CA LYS A 128 2.21 -12.98 13.33
C LYS A 128 1.59 -12.68 11.99
N LYS A 129 0.27 -12.76 11.94
CA LYS A 129 -0.52 -12.37 10.78
C LYS A 129 -0.43 -10.86 10.59
N MET A 130 -0.12 -10.41 9.39
CA MET A 130 -0.03 -9.00 9.02
C MET A 130 -0.90 -8.75 7.80
N ALA A 131 -1.80 -7.76 7.90
CA ALA A 131 -2.56 -7.23 6.78
C ALA A 131 -1.91 -5.94 6.28
N VAL A 132 -1.65 -5.87 4.98
CA VAL A 132 -1.10 -4.69 4.31
C VAL A 132 -2.08 -4.23 3.25
N TYR A 133 -2.39 -2.97 3.26
CA TYR A 133 -3.33 -2.34 2.33
C TYR A 133 -2.60 -1.40 1.38
N THR A 134 -3.13 -1.28 0.18
CA THR A 134 -2.82 -0.20 -0.76
C THR A 134 -4.10 0.48 -1.20
N SER A 135 -4.03 1.78 -1.44
CA SER A 135 -5.14 2.53 -1.99
C SER A 135 -4.66 3.60 -2.96
N HIS A 136 -5.42 3.80 -4.00
CA HIS A 136 -5.41 4.99 -4.82
C HIS A 136 -6.85 5.47 -4.86
N LEU A 137 -7.13 6.59 -4.21
CA LEU A 137 -8.51 7.06 -4.05
C LEU A 137 -8.96 7.84 -5.27
N ASP A 138 -10.27 7.92 -5.43
CA ASP A 138 -10.93 8.67 -6.48
C ASP A 138 -10.40 10.10 -6.58
N TYR A 139 -9.96 10.53 -7.75
CA TYR A 139 -9.53 11.90 -8.04
C TYR A 139 -10.63 12.72 -8.72
N LEU A 140 -11.68 12.06 -9.22
CA LEU A 140 -12.82 12.71 -9.84
C LEU A 140 -13.64 13.45 -8.76
N ASP A 141 -14.35 14.46 -9.16
CA ASP A 141 -15.18 15.29 -8.27
C ASP A 141 -14.41 15.80 -7.04
N ASP A 142 -13.16 16.20 -7.24
CA ASP A 142 -12.28 16.66 -6.17
C ASP A 142 -12.58 18.12 -5.80
N ALA A 143 -13.20 18.31 -4.64
CA ALA A 143 -13.52 19.63 -4.09
C ALA A 143 -12.30 20.55 -3.96
N TYR A 144 -11.09 20.01 -3.81
CA TYR A 144 -9.84 20.79 -3.76
C TYR A 144 -9.61 21.61 -5.04
N TYR A 145 -9.90 21.03 -6.21
CA TYR A 145 -9.83 21.75 -7.49
C TYR A 145 -10.99 22.70 -7.66
N ASN A 146 -12.18 22.32 -7.20
CA ASN A 146 -13.37 23.17 -7.32
C ASN A 146 -13.23 24.51 -6.59
N VAL A 147 -12.64 24.51 -5.39
CA VAL A 147 -12.38 25.77 -4.64
C VAL A 147 -11.31 26.65 -5.28
N ARG A 148 -10.60 26.13 -6.28
CA ARG A 148 -9.61 26.84 -7.09
C ARG A 148 -10.16 27.27 -8.46
N GLY A 149 -11.44 26.98 -8.72
CA GLY A 149 -12.11 27.34 -9.97
C GLY A 149 -11.89 26.35 -11.11
N TYR A 150 -11.56 25.09 -10.82
CA TYR A 150 -11.36 24.06 -11.83
C TYR A 150 -12.19 22.81 -11.53
N ASP A 151 -12.66 22.16 -12.57
CA ASP A 151 -13.17 20.79 -12.50
C ASP A 151 -11.99 19.82 -12.47
N GLY A 152 -11.89 18.98 -11.44
CA GLY A 152 -10.77 18.05 -11.26
C GLY A 152 -10.73 16.92 -12.28
N SER A 153 -11.84 16.66 -12.98
CA SER A 153 -11.95 15.60 -13.99
C SER A 153 -11.63 16.08 -15.40
N THR A 154 -12.12 17.28 -15.75
CA THR A 154 -12.00 17.86 -17.11
C THR A 154 -10.91 18.90 -17.24
N TRP A 155 -10.48 19.48 -16.11
CA TRP A 155 -9.58 20.64 -16.02
C TRP A 155 -10.15 21.92 -16.62
N GLU A 156 -11.46 21.97 -16.86
CA GLU A 156 -12.15 23.16 -17.29
C GLU A 156 -12.31 24.17 -16.15
N GLU A 157 -12.31 25.44 -16.48
CA GLU A 157 -12.63 26.49 -15.50
C GLU A 157 -14.13 26.43 -15.14
N ILE A 158 -14.41 26.46 -13.85
CA ILE A 158 -15.76 26.44 -13.29
C ILE A 158 -15.94 27.58 -12.29
N PRO A 159 -17.17 28.00 -12.01
CA PRO A 159 -17.44 28.97 -10.95
C PRO A 159 -16.92 28.44 -9.60
N ILE A 160 -16.18 29.28 -8.89
CA ILE A 160 -15.70 28.94 -7.55
C ILE A 160 -16.90 28.83 -6.61
N PRO A 161 -17.03 27.74 -5.83
CA PRO A 161 -18.07 27.61 -4.80
C PRO A 161 -18.00 28.78 -3.81
N THR A 162 -19.14 29.31 -3.43
CA THR A 162 -19.24 30.48 -2.53
C THR A 162 -19.59 30.06 -1.11
N THR A 163 -20.06 28.85 -0.90
CA THR A 163 -20.46 28.31 0.41
C THR A 163 -19.80 26.96 0.68
N VAL A 164 -19.72 26.57 1.95
CA VAL A 164 -19.23 25.26 2.37
C VAL A 164 -20.16 24.15 1.86
N GLU A 165 -21.46 24.41 1.84
CA GLU A 165 -22.47 23.47 1.36
C GLU A 165 -22.23 23.09 -0.10
N GLU A 166 -21.96 24.06 -1.00
CA GLU A 166 -21.63 23.80 -2.40
C GLU A 166 -20.35 22.96 -2.55
N VAL A 167 -19.34 23.19 -1.70
CA VAL A 167 -18.11 22.37 -1.70
C VAL A 167 -18.40 20.95 -1.27
N LEU A 168 -19.20 20.76 -0.21
CA LEU A 168 -19.55 19.43 0.31
C LEU A 168 -20.42 18.66 -0.69
N GLU A 169 -21.38 19.30 -1.35
CA GLU A 169 -22.20 18.66 -2.39
C GLU A 169 -21.34 18.11 -3.53
N ARG A 170 -20.35 18.86 -3.99
CA ARG A 170 -19.42 18.40 -5.03
C ARG A 170 -18.52 17.25 -4.52
N ASN A 171 -18.05 17.35 -3.28
CA ASN A 171 -17.22 16.29 -2.70
C ASN A 171 -17.96 14.95 -2.51
N VAL A 172 -19.27 15.00 -2.25
CA VAL A 172 -20.11 13.78 -2.08
C VAL A 172 -20.27 13.00 -3.40
N ALA A 173 -20.12 13.66 -4.55
CA ALA A 173 -20.13 12.97 -5.85
C ALA A 173 -18.95 11.99 -6.02
N SER A 174 -17.84 12.24 -5.31
CA SER A 174 -16.68 11.35 -5.27
C SER A 174 -16.97 10.04 -4.52
N GLN A 175 -16.34 8.96 -4.95
CA GLN A 175 -16.43 7.66 -4.26
C GLN A 175 -15.40 7.51 -3.11
N ARG A 176 -14.62 8.55 -2.78
CA ARG A 176 -13.60 8.50 -1.71
C ARG A 176 -14.17 8.07 -0.36
N ASP A 177 -15.30 8.62 0.02
CA ASP A 177 -15.93 8.35 1.31
C ASP A 177 -16.36 6.88 1.44
N ASP A 178 -16.91 6.30 0.37
CA ASP A 178 -17.34 4.91 0.37
C ASP A 178 -16.13 3.97 0.39
N ALA A 179 -15.09 4.28 -0.36
CA ALA A 179 -13.83 3.54 -0.33
C ALA A 179 -13.21 3.52 1.07
N ILE A 180 -13.17 4.68 1.76
CA ILE A 180 -12.63 4.78 3.13
C ILE A 180 -13.51 4.05 4.14
N LYS A 181 -14.84 4.10 4.03
CA LYS A 181 -15.75 3.32 4.91
C LYS A 181 -15.46 1.82 4.77
N MET A 182 -15.40 1.31 3.54
CA MET A 182 -15.09 -0.10 3.29
C MET A 182 -13.71 -0.49 3.81
N PHE A 183 -12.70 0.36 3.66
CA PHE A 183 -11.37 0.16 4.24
C PHE A 183 -11.43 0.04 5.77
N ILE A 184 -12.10 0.97 6.45
CA ILE A 184 -12.21 0.99 7.92
C ILE A 184 -12.92 -0.28 8.41
N GLU A 185 -14.00 -0.69 7.77
CA GLU A 185 -14.73 -1.91 8.11
C GLU A 185 -13.85 -3.15 7.97
N GLN A 186 -13.10 -3.27 6.87
CA GLN A 186 -12.22 -4.41 6.66
C GLN A 186 -11.03 -4.41 7.61
N ALA A 187 -10.41 -3.25 7.86
CA ALA A 187 -9.29 -3.12 8.79
C ALA A 187 -9.69 -3.49 10.23
N ASN A 188 -10.92 -3.16 10.64
CA ASN A 188 -11.45 -3.58 11.94
C ASN A 188 -11.60 -5.11 12.01
N LYS A 189 -12.14 -5.76 10.97
CA LYS A 189 -12.25 -7.23 10.91
C LYS A 189 -10.87 -7.90 11.00
N ASP A 190 -9.87 -7.37 10.27
CA ASP A 190 -8.51 -7.92 10.26
C ASP A 190 -7.80 -7.74 11.62
N ARG A 191 -8.13 -6.69 12.38
CA ARG A 191 -7.60 -6.46 13.72
C ARG A 191 -8.17 -7.43 14.75
N GLU A 192 -9.37 -7.93 14.56
CA GLU A 192 -10.07 -8.85 15.45
C GLU A 192 -9.74 -10.34 15.15
N ALA A 193 -9.13 -10.63 14.00
CA ALA A 193 -8.82 -11.98 13.51
C ALA A 193 -7.40 -12.43 13.86
#